data_73878b184456b81f21559dfdab6a87f6
#
_entry.id   73878b184456b81f21559dfdab6a87f6
#
_cell.length_a   1.000
_cell.length_b   1.000
_cell.length_c   1.000
_cell.angle_alpha   90.00
_cell.angle_beta   90.00
_cell.angle_gamma   90.00
#
_symmetry.space_group_name_H-M   'P 1'
#
loop_
_entity.id
_entity.type
_entity.pdbx_description
1 polymer ?
#
loop_
_entity_poly.entity_id
_entity_poly.type
_entity_poly.pdbx_seq_one_letter_code
_entity_poly.pdbx_strand_id
1 'polypeptide(L)'
;LVIPLLLGMTLGRIGCFLSGLEDATYGIDTSLPWGIDLGDGISRHPTALYEIIAIWCIYFGIQYRVNSSIVPSGWQFRTFLMSYLLWRIFVDWIKPADWELIFLSPIQIAFILGLTWYMILGVLTEEEWATAHSSSHDAHSVGED
;
A
#
# COMPACT_ATOMS: atom_id res chain seq x y z
N LEU A 1 0.02 -13.02 -5.63
CA LEU A 1 0.07 -11.65 -6.18
C LEU A 1 0.87 -10.67 -5.34
N VAL A 2 0.83 -10.73 -3.99
CA VAL A 2 1.53 -9.77 -3.11
C VAL A 2 3.06 -9.88 -3.23
N ILE A 3 3.63 -11.07 -3.27
CA ILE A 3 5.09 -11.28 -3.30
C ILE A 3 5.77 -10.67 -4.54
N PRO A 4 5.30 -10.92 -5.78
CA PRO A 4 5.89 -10.27 -6.96
C PRO A 4 5.83 -8.74 -6.90
N LEU A 5 4.72 -8.19 -6.41
CA LEU A 5 4.56 -6.75 -6.21
C LEU A 5 5.58 -6.21 -5.18
N LEU A 6 5.72 -6.89 -4.05
CA LEU A 6 6.66 -6.53 -2.98
C LEU A 6 8.11 -6.53 -3.48
N LEU A 7 8.51 -7.55 -4.25
CA LEU A 7 9.84 -7.63 -4.83
C LEU A 7 10.08 -6.49 -5.83
N GLY A 8 9.11 -6.22 -6.72
CA GLY A 8 9.20 -5.12 -7.67
C GLY A 8 9.33 -3.76 -6.98
N MET A 9 8.53 -3.51 -5.93
CA MET A 9 8.62 -2.29 -5.13
C MET A 9 9.98 -2.17 -4.43
N THR A 10 10.48 -3.26 -3.84
CA THR A 10 11.79 -3.29 -3.18
C THR A 10 12.92 -2.94 -4.15
N LEU A 11 12.95 -3.59 -5.33
CA LEU A 11 13.96 -3.32 -6.35
C LEU A 11 13.87 -1.87 -6.86
N GLY A 12 12.65 -1.37 -7.08
CA GLY A 12 12.45 0.03 -7.46
C GLY A 12 12.99 1.00 -6.41
N ARG A 13 12.76 0.75 -5.12
CA ARG A 13 13.28 1.60 -4.02
C ARG A 13 14.80 1.51 -3.86
N ILE A 14 15.39 0.34 -4.12
CA ILE A 14 16.86 0.23 -4.19
C ILE A 14 17.40 1.08 -5.33
N GLY A 15 16.76 1.05 -6.50
CA GLY A 15 17.12 1.91 -7.63
C GLY A 15 17.06 3.38 -7.28
N CYS A 16 15.95 3.85 -6.70
CA CYS A 16 15.81 5.23 -6.22
C CYS A 16 16.91 5.63 -5.21
N PHE A 17 17.24 4.74 -4.29
CA PHE A 17 18.31 4.99 -3.31
C PHE A 17 19.69 5.13 -3.97
N LEU A 18 19.98 4.29 -4.96
CA LEU A 18 21.24 4.31 -5.69
C LEU A 18 21.37 5.51 -6.65
N SER A 19 20.26 6.06 -7.13
CA SER A 19 20.22 7.27 -7.96
C SER A 19 20.60 8.54 -7.17
N GLY A 20 20.55 8.48 -5.84
CA GLY A 20 20.99 9.59 -4.97
C GLY A 20 20.14 10.85 -5.17
N LEU A 21 20.82 11.99 -5.41
CA LEU A 21 20.18 13.31 -5.55
C LEU A 21 19.33 13.46 -6.82
N GLU A 22 19.64 12.71 -7.88
CA GLU A 22 18.95 12.85 -9.18
C GLU A 22 17.48 12.44 -9.13
N ASP A 23 17.14 11.48 -8.28
CA ASP A 23 15.77 10.93 -8.22
C ASP A 23 14.85 11.71 -7.27
N ALA A 24 15.35 12.69 -6.53
CA ALA A 24 14.58 13.52 -5.56
C ALA A 24 13.69 12.71 -4.60
N THR A 25 14.07 11.45 -4.30
CA THR A 25 13.32 10.55 -3.40
C THR A 25 13.85 10.53 -1.98
N TYR A 26 14.78 11.42 -1.66
CA TYR A 26 15.32 11.63 -0.32
C TYR A 26 14.36 12.44 0.57
N GLY A 27 14.57 12.36 1.89
CA GLY A 27 13.82 13.14 2.86
C GLY A 27 14.45 14.50 3.17
N ILE A 28 13.83 15.25 4.07
CA ILE A 28 14.35 16.50 4.60
C ILE A 28 15.68 16.28 5.34
N ASP A 29 16.42 17.37 5.55
CA ASP A 29 17.68 17.38 6.28
C ASP A 29 17.50 16.89 7.71
N THR A 30 18.48 16.14 8.21
CA THR A 30 18.41 15.55 9.54
C THR A 30 19.77 15.54 10.23
N SER A 31 19.76 15.70 11.54
CA SER A 31 20.93 15.50 12.41
C SER A 31 20.97 14.09 13.05
N LEU A 32 20.08 13.20 12.65
CA LEU A 32 20.02 11.85 13.22
C LEU A 32 21.22 11.00 12.78
N PRO A 33 21.69 10.07 13.64
CA PRO A 33 22.91 9.30 13.37
C PRO A 33 22.84 8.37 12.16
N TRP A 34 21.64 8.13 11.63
CA TRP A 34 21.40 7.34 10.41
C TRP A 34 21.05 8.20 9.17
N GLY A 35 21.20 9.52 9.30
CA GLY A 35 21.11 10.41 8.14
C GLY A 35 22.22 10.06 7.14
N ILE A 36 21.89 10.10 5.85
CA ILE A 36 22.83 9.77 4.76
C ILE A 36 23.12 11.02 3.96
N ASP A 37 24.40 11.29 3.75
CA ASP A 37 24.88 12.29 2.81
C ASP A 37 24.95 11.64 1.41
N LEU A 38 24.22 12.21 0.48
CA LEU A 38 24.14 11.74 -0.91
C LEU A 38 25.21 12.37 -1.81
N GLY A 39 26.19 13.05 -1.23
CA GLY A 39 27.36 13.61 -1.93
C GLY A 39 27.38 15.15 -2.01
N ASP A 40 26.44 15.83 -1.37
CA ASP A 40 26.39 17.30 -1.31
C ASP A 40 26.74 17.89 0.08
N GLY A 41 27.16 17.04 1.02
CA GLY A 41 27.53 17.44 2.36
C GLY A 41 26.36 17.64 3.32
N ILE A 42 25.13 17.30 2.90
CA ILE A 42 23.90 17.43 3.71
C ILE A 42 23.36 16.06 4.08
N SER A 43 23.25 15.75 5.37
CA SER A 43 22.65 14.53 5.84
C SER A 43 21.14 14.60 5.77
N ARG A 44 20.50 13.64 5.08
CA ARG A 44 19.05 13.57 4.87
C ARG A 44 18.47 12.24 5.32
N HIS A 45 17.16 12.24 5.55
CA HIS A 45 16.43 11.00 5.82
C HIS A 45 16.44 10.07 4.61
N PRO A 46 16.93 8.80 4.74
CA PRO A 46 16.92 7.83 3.66
C PRO A 46 15.51 7.23 3.48
N THR A 47 14.58 8.01 2.95
CA THR A 47 13.16 7.62 2.83
C THR A 47 12.96 6.36 2.00
N ALA A 48 13.80 6.11 0.99
CA ALA A 48 13.75 4.86 0.22
C ALA A 48 13.99 3.62 1.10
N LEU A 49 14.92 3.68 2.06
CA LEU A 49 15.16 2.59 3.01
C LEU A 49 13.99 2.42 3.99
N TYR A 50 13.40 3.52 4.46
CA TYR A 50 12.20 3.45 5.31
C TYR A 50 11.04 2.79 4.58
N GLU A 51 10.86 3.08 3.30
CA GLU A 51 9.81 2.45 2.48
C GLU A 51 10.06 0.94 2.31
N ILE A 52 11.31 0.51 2.09
CA ILE A 52 11.65 -0.93 2.01
C ILE A 52 11.31 -1.63 3.33
N ILE A 53 11.74 -1.08 4.46
CA ILE A 53 11.44 -1.66 5.77
C ILE A 53 9.93 -1.74 6.00
N ALA A 54 9.20 -0.67 5.69
CA ALA A 54 7.75 -0.62 5.91
C ALA A 54 6.99 -1.65 5.08
N ILE A 55 7.29 -1.80 3.78
CA ILE A 55 6.59 -2.78 2.93
C ILE A 55 6.83 -4.22 3.41
N TRP A 56 8.03 -4.54 3.90
CA TRP A 56 8.32 -5.84 4.49
C TRP A 56 7.62 -6.04 5.83
N CYS A 57 7.59 -5.03 6.71
CA CYS A 57 6.84 -5.08 7.97
C CYS A 57 5.35 -5.29 7.73
N ILE A 58 4.76 -4.56 6.78
CA ILE A 58 3.35 -4.73 6.38
C ILE A 58 3.11 -6.16 5.90
N TYR A 59 3.97 -6.68 5.03
CA TYR A 59 3.85 -8.04 4.50
C TYR A 59 3.92 -9.09 5.60
N PHE A 60 4.90 -9.02 6.51
CA PHE A 60 5.02 -9.99 7.61
C PHE A 60 3.83 -9.89 8.59
N GLY A 61 3.33 -8.69 8.86
CA GLY A 61 2.12 -8.50 9.66
C GLY A 61 0.89 -9.17 9.05
N ILE A 62 0.72 -9.05 7.73
CA ILE A 62 -0.36 -9.71 6.99
C ILE A 62 -0.19 -11.23 7.03
N GLN A 63 1.03 -11.74 6.79
CA GLN A 63 1.29 -13.19 6.82
C GLN A 63 1.03 -13.80 8.21
N TYR A 64 1.40 -13.08 9.26
CA TYR A 64 1.09 -13.52 10.63
C TYR A 64 -0.42 -13.68 10.84
N ARG A 65 -1.24 -12.73 10.35
CA ARG A 65 -2.71 -12.80 10.44
C ARG A 65 -3.28 -13.95 9.61
N VAL A 66 -2.78 -14.14 8.40
CA VAL A 66 -3.24 -15.23 7.51
C VAL A 66 -2.95 -16.61 8.11
N ASN A 67 -1.79 -16.78 8.72
CA ASN A 67 -1.44 -18.04 9.37
C ASN A 67 -2.27 -18.33 10.63
N SER A 68 -2.83 -17.28 11.25
CA SER A 68 -3.61 -17.38 12.49
C SER A 68 -5.12 -17.45 12.28
N SER A 69 -5.63 -17.14 11.09
CA SER A 69 -7.06 -17.02 10.83
C SER A 69 -7.41 -17.35 9.37
N ILE A 70 -8.63 -17.86 9.15
CA ILE A 70 -9.16 -18.02 7.80
C ILE A 70 -9.54 -16.64 7.27
N VAL A 71 -8.93 -16.23 6.16
CA VAL A 71 -9.16 -14.94 5.53
C VAL A 71 -9.79 -15.10 4.14
N PRO A 72 -10.70 -14.20 3.73
CA PRO A 72 -11.31 -14.23 2.40
C PRO A 72 -10.28 -14.08 1.27
N SER A 73 -10.63 -14.61 0.09
CA SER A 73 -9.81 -14.42 -1.12
C SER A 73 -9.65 -12.91 -1.41
N GLY A 74 -8.44 -12.49 -1.75
CA GLY A 74 -8.13 -11.06 -2.03
C GLY A 74 -7.88 -10.19 -0.80
N TRP A 75 -8.22 -10.62 0.41
CA TRP A 75 -8.03 -9.86 1.65
C TRP A 75 -6.56 -9.41 1.84
N GLN A 76 -5.60 -10.30 1.59
CA GLN A 76 -4.17 -10.00 1.71
C GLN A 76 -3.75 -8.83 0.82
N PHE A 77 -4.18 -8.86 -0.44
CA PHE A 77 -3.83 -7.83 -1.41
C PHE A 77 -4.45 -6.47 -1.05
N ARG A 78 -5.74 -6.48 -0.69
CA ARG A 78 -6.45 -5.27 -0.25
C ARG A 78 -5.79 -4.66 0.99
N THR A 79 -5.51 -5.47 2.02
CA THR A 79 -4.89 -5.00 3.26
C THR A 79 -3.48 -4.47 3.02
N PHE A 80 -2.70 -5.13 2.15
CA PHE A 80 -1.38 -4.64 1.77
C PHE A 80 -1.45 -3.26 1.11
N LEU A 81 -2.33 -3.06 0.13
CA LEU A 81 -2.49 -1.78 -0.55
C LEU A 81 -2.93 -0.67 0.40
N MET A 82 -3.92 -0.94 1.26
CA MET A 82 -4.40 0.06 2.24
C MET A 82 -3.31 0.46 3.23
N SER A 83 -2.59 -0.52 3.78
CA SER A 83 -1.51 -0.26 4.73
C SER A 83 -0.35 0.50 4.07
N TYR A 84 -0.02 0.16 2.83
CA TYR A 84 0.99 0.87 2.06
C TYR A 84 0.58 2.30 1.73
N LEU A 85 -0.68 2.53 1.37
CA LEU A 85 -1.20 3.88 1.12
C LEU A 85 -1.11 4.77 2.37
N LEU A 86 -1.50 4.26 3.54
CA LEU A 86 -1.37 4.97 4.81
C LEU A 86 0.10 5.31 5.11
N TRP A 87 1.00 4.34 4.91
CA TRP A 87 2.43 4.57 5.06
C TRP A 87 2.94 5.65 4.10
N ARG A 88 2.46 5.65 2.86
CA ARG A 88 2.86 6.61 1.84
C ARG A 88 2.50 8.05 2.22
N ILE A 89 1.29 8.25 2.75
CA ILE A 89 0.85 9.56 3.26
C ILE A 89 1.80 10.04 4.37
N PHE A 90 2.20 9.13 5.28
CA PHE A 90 3.12 9.47 6.36
C PHE A 90 4.52 9.84 5.86
N VAL A 91 5.06 9.10 4.90
CA VAL A 91 6.40 9.37 4.33
C VAL A 91 6.43 10.68 3.56
N ASP A 92 5.36 11.05 2.89
CA ASP A 92 5.30 12.29 2.13
C ASP A 92 5.42 13.53 3.04
N TRP A 93 5.11 13.44 4.33
CA TRP A 93 5.37 14.50 5.30
C TRP A 93 6.86 14.69 5.63
N ILE A 94 7.68 13.65 5.41
CA ILE A 94 9.14 13.69 5.65
C ILE A 94 9.89 14.12 4.38
N LYS A 95 9.22 14.21 3.23
CA LYS A 95 9.81 14.69 1.98
C LYS A 95 9.74 16.21 1.89
N PRO A 96 10.74 16.85 1.26
CA PRO A 96 10.65 18.29 0.96
C PRO A 96 9.44 18.51 0.04
N ALA A 97 8.55 19.41 0.47
CA ALA A 97 7.32 19.72 -0.28
C ALA A 97 7.63 20.71 -1.40
N ASP A 98 7.87 20.23 -2.60
CA ASP A 98 7.93 21.07 -3.80
C ASP A 98 6.52 21.39 -4.40
N TRP A 99 5.46 21.10 -3.65
CA TRP A 99 4.07 21.13 -4.12
C TRP A 99 3.27 22.25 -3.45
N GLU A 100 3.26 23.42 -4.03
CA GLU A 100 2.48 24.55 -3.53
C GLU A 100 0.97 24.44 -3.70
N LEU A 101 0.42 23.40 -4.39
CA LEU A 101 -0.98 23.45 -4.80
C LEU A 101 -1.88 22.29 -4.34
N ILE A 102 -1.37 21.12 -3.98
CA ILE A 102 -2.21 19.98 -3.57
C ILE A 102 -1.52 19.18 -2.47
N PHE A 103 -2.22 18.95 -1.33
CA PHE A 103 -1.76 18.14 -0.19
C PHE A 103 -1.48 16.67 -0.52
N LEU A 104 -1.75 16.22 -1.75
CA LEU A 104 -1.61 14.83 -2.20
C LEU A 104 -0.84 14.77 -3.52
N SER A 105 0.14 13.87 -3.60
CA SER A 105 0.85 13.64 -4.86
C SER A 105 -0.08 12.97 -5.90
N PRO A 106 0.16 13.16 -7.21
CA PRO A 106 -0.64 12.54 -8.27
C PRO A 106 -0.76 11.02 -8.13
N ILE A 107 0.29 10.36 -7.62
CA ILE A 107 0.31 8.93 -7.32
C ILE A 107 -0.67 8.59 -6.21
N GLN A 108 -0.74 9.39 -5.15
CA GLN A 108 -1.69 9.20 -4.05
C GLN A 108 -3.13 9.34 -4.53
N ILE A 109 -3.42 10.34 -5.37
CA ILE A 109 -4.75 10.52 -5.97
C ILE A 109 -5.13 9.28 -6.80
N ALA A 110 -4.25 8.81 -7.66
CA ALA A 110 -4.48 7.60 -8.46
C ALA A 110 -4.72 6.36 -7.58
N PHE A 111 -3.95 6.20 -6.49
CA PHE A 111 -4.15 5.11 -5.54
C PHE A 111 -5.48 5.22 -4.78
N ILE A 112 -5.86 6.41 -4.32
CA ILE A 112 -7.15 6.64 -3.65
C ILE A 112 -8.31 6.31 -4.58
N LEU A 113 -8.27 6.78 -5.83
CA LEU A 113 -9.28 6.48 -6.83
C LEU A 113 -9.36 4.98 -7.14
N GLY A 114 -8.22 4.32 -7.34
CA GLY A 114 -8.16 2.88 -7.57
C GLY A 114 -8.66 2.06 -6.39
N LEU A 115 -8.33 2.48 -5.17
CA LEU A 115 -8.79 1.81 -3.96
C LEU A 115 -10.30 2.01 -3.75
N THR A 116 -10.80 3.23 -3.97
CA THR A 116 -12.23 3.54 -3.87
C THR A 116 -13.02 2.72 -4.89
N TRP A 117 -12.55 2.66 -6.12
CA TRP A 117 -13.13 1.81 -7.17
C TRP A 117 -13.16 0.34 -6.78
N TYR A 118 -12.05 -0.18 -6.27
CA TYR A 118 -11.95 -1.57 -5.82
C TYR A 118 -12.87 -1.88 -4.63
N MET A 119 -13.01 -0.95 -3.68
CA MET A 119 -13.94 -1.09 -2.55
C MET A 119 -15.40 -1.10 -3.01
N ILE A 120 -15.77 -0.22 -3.93
CA ILE A 120 -17.13 -0.18 -4.51
C ILE A 120 -17.44 -1.50 -5.22
N LEU A 121 -16.53 -2.00 -6.08
CA LEU A 121 -16.71 -3.28 -6.74
C LEU A 121 -16.81 -4.45 -5.75
N GLY A 122 -15.99 -4.44 -4.68
CA GLY A 122 -16.05 -5.48 -3.64
C GLY A 122 -17.41 -5.52 -2.93
N VAL A 123 -17.97 -4.37 -2.61
CA VAL A 123 -19.31 -4.29 -1.98
C VAL A 123 -20.40 -4.80 -2.94
N LEU A 124 -20.35 -4.39 -4.21
CA LEU A 124 -21.35 -4.82 -5.21
C LEU A 124 -21.31 -6.33 -5.44
N THR A 125 -20.13 -6.95 -5.49
CA THR A 125 -20.01 -8.40 -5.68
C THR A 125 -20.44 -9.20 -4.45
N GLU A 126 -20.29 -8.67 -3.24
CA GLU A 126 -20.82 -9.31 -2.02
C GLU A 126 -22.35 -9.26 -1.97
N GLU A 127 -22.98 -8.17 -2.42
CA GLU A 127 -24.43 -8.06 -2.52
C GLU A 127 -25.01 -9.01 -3.57
N GLU A 128 -24.40 -9.13 -4.74
CA GLU A 128 -24.84 -10.09 -5.78
C GLU A 128 -24.73 -11.53 -5.29
N TRP A 129 -23.67 -11.87 -4.56
CA TRP A 129 -23.49 -13.21 -4.01
C TRP A 129 -24.52 -13.53 -2.92
N ALA A 130 -24.81 -12.58 -2.04
CA ALA A 130 -25.83 -12.72 -0.99
C ALA A 130 -27.25 -12.90 -1.57
N THR A 131 -27.60 -12.14 -2.60
CA THR A 131 -28.91 -12.26 -3.27
C THR A 131 -29.05 -13.57 -4.05
N ALA A 132 -27.99 -14.03 -4.71
CA ALA A 132 -27.97 -15.32 -5.41
C ALA A 132 -28.15 -16.50 -4.44
N HIS A 133 -27.55 -16.44 -3.24
CA HIS A 133 -27.69 -17.49 -2.23
C HIS A 133 -29.07 -17.51 -1.57
N SER A 134 -29.68 -16.35 -1.31
CA SER A 134 -31.03 -16.27 -0.75
C SER A 134 -32.08 -16.86 -1.73
N SER A 135 -31.97 -16.54 -3.02
CA SER A 135 -32.88 -17.05 -4.03
C SER A 135 -32.78 -18.57 -4.25
N SER A 136 -31.60 -19.14 -4.10
CA SER A 136 -31.39 -20.59 -4.19
C SER A 136 -31.97 -21.36 -3.00
N HIS A 137 -31.99 -20.76 -1.80
CA HIS A 137 -32.54 -21.34 -0.60
C HIS A 137 -34.10 -21.37 -0.65
N ASP A 138 -34.68 -20.28 -1.15
CA ASP A 138 -36.13 -20.18 -1.31
C ASP A 138 -36.67 -21.14 -2.38
N ALA A 139 -35.92 -21.39 -3.45
CA ALA A 139 -36.30 -22.34 -4.50
C ALA A 139 -36.30 -23.81 -4.01
N HIS A 140 -35.43 -24.14 -3.04
CA HIS A 140 -35.37 -25.49 -2.47
C HIS A 140 -36.50 -25.76 -1.45
N SER A 141 -37.00 -24.74 -0.77
CA SER A 141 -38.05 -24.84 0.22
C SER A 141 -39.46 -24.98 -0.41
N VAL A 142 -39.64 -24.57 -1.66
CA VAL A 142 -40.93 -24.65 -2.39
C VAL A 142 -41.14 -26.00 -3.11
N GLY A 143 -40.09 -26.82 -3.20
CA GLY A 143 -40.15 -28.13 -3.91
C GLY A 143 -40.45 -29.34 -3.01
N GLU A 144 -40.68 -29.18 -1.70
CA GLU A 144 -40.94 -30.27 -0.73
C GLU A 144 -42.38 -30.35 -0.25
N ASP A 145 -43.34 -29.64 -0.87
CA ASP A 145 -44.78 -29.80 -0.71
C ASP A 145 -45.34 -30.54 -1.93
#